data_18b7a857cba5d5c02909ca7edfd6bfbf
#
_entry.id   18b7a857cba5d5c02909ca7edfd6bfbf
#
_cell.length_a   1.000
_cell.length_b   1.000
_cell.length_c   1.000
_cell.angle_alpha   90.00
_cell.angle_beta   90.00
_cell.angle_gamma   90.00
#
_symmetry.space_group_name_H-M   'P 1'
#
loop_
_entity.id
_entity.type
_entity.pdbx_description
1 polymer ?
#
loop_
_entity_poly.entity_id
_entity_poly.type
_entity_poly.pdbx_seq_one_letter_code
_entity_poly.pdbx_strand_id
1 'polypeptide(L)'
;MRHRLISNLVLAGACAAAFAATQFAHAEDASCRTVRFVDIGWTDITSTTALASVVFEGLGYAPRTTVASVPISLAGLKSKQIDVSLGYWWPVQQKAVEPFLEQKSIQKLEPPNLSGAKATLAVPSYAYDAGIKTFADIAKHRDELGGTIYGIEPGSSANAKIQKMIDNNQFGLGGFKLVESSEAGMLVTVGRAVREKKPVVFLGWEPHPMNIQMKINYLAGGDEVFGPNYGEARVYTLTNTDFLTRCPNAGKFVSNLRFTTDLENRLMQPVMNKERPQEAAKAYLKQHPQVLDAWLAGVKTVDGKDGLPAVRQYLGL
;
A
#
# COMPACT_ATOMS: atom_id res chain seq x y z
N MET A 1 -71.25 -67.17 22.71
CA MET A 1 -69.81 -66.99 23.03
C MET A 1 -69.31 -65.81 22.21
N ARG A 2 -69.10 -64.68 22.83
CA ARG A 2 -68.77 -63.44 22.09
C ARG A 2 -67.38 -62.96 22.56
N HIS A 3 -66.43 -62.94 21.67
CA HIS A 3 -65.14 -62.33 21.89
C HIS A 3 -65.16 -60.90 21.41
N ARG A 4 -64.90 -59.96 22.31
CA ARG A 4 -64.64 -58.52 21.99
C ARG A 4 -63.22 -58.32 21.79
N LEU A 5 -62.82 -57.85 20.61
CA LEU A 5 -61.48 -57.35 20.30
C LEU A 5 -61.43 -55.88 20.73
N ILE A 6 -60.45 -55.55 21.58
CA ILE A 6 -60.15 -54.19 22.01
C ILE A 6 -58.98 -53.73 21.12
N SER A 7 -59.23 -52.71 20.29
CA SER A 7 -58.21 -52.03 19.52
C SER A 7 -57.47 -51.01 20.38
N ASN A 8 -56.20 -51.20 20.59
CA ASN A 8 -55.30 -50.18 21.18
C ASN A 8 -54.73 -49.30 20.08
N LEU A 9 -55.15 -48.03 20.04
CA LEU A 9 -54.55 -46.99 19.22
C LEU A 9 -53.32 -46.47 19.96
N VAL A 10 -52.13 -46.71 19.42
CA VAL A 10 -50.86 -46.11 19.90
C VAL A 10 -50.67 -44.81 19.10
N LEU A 11 -50.80 -43.68 19.77
CA LEU A 11 -50.44 -42.37 19.21
C LEU A 11 -48.91 -42.24 19.34
N ALA A 12 -48.18 -42.37 18.23
CA ALA A 12 -46.77 -42.04 18.17
C ALA A 12 -46.59 -40.52 17.94
N GLY A 13 -46.28 -39.78 19.02
CA GLY A 13 -45.93 -38.38 18.95
C GLY A 13 -44.49 -38.22 18.38
N ALA A 14 -44.39 -37.76 17.15
CA ALA A 14 -43.08 -37.38 16.55
C ALA A 14 -42.66 -36.02 17.11
N CYS A 15 -41.77 -35.97 18.08
CA CYS A 15 -41.02 -34.79 18.48
C CYS A 15 -39.94 -34.49 17.42
N ALA A 16 -40.24 -33.62 16.48
CA ALA A 16 -39.23 -33.05 15.60
C ALA A 16 -38.36 -32.05 16.41
N ALA A 17 -37.25 -32.52 16.90
CA ALA A 17 -36.26 -31.64 17.48
C ALA A 17 -35.57 -30.89 16.33
N ALA A 18 -35.96 -29.62 16.13
CA ALA A 18 -35.26 -28.70 15.25
C ALA A 18 -33.88 -28.39 15.88
N PHE A 19 -32.84 -29.07 15.42
CA PHE A 19 -31.44 -28.65 15.67
C PHE A 19 -31.24 -27.32 14.95
N ALA A 20 -31.46 -26.20 15.64
CA ALA A 20 -30.92 -24.92 15.25
C ALA A 20 -29.39 -25.05 15.35
N ALA A 21 -28.74 -25.28 14.21
CA ALA A 21 -27.28 -25.17 14.11
C ALA A 21 -26.93 -23.70 14.39
N THR A 22 -26.69 -23.37 15.65
CA THR A 22 -26.03 -22.13 16.02
C THR A 22 -24.66 -22.19 15.39
N GLN A 23 -24.47 -21.49 14.27
CA GLN A 23 -23.16 -21.19 13.75
C GLN A 23 -22.47 -20.37 14.84
N PHE A 24 -21.66 -21.02 15.67
CA PHE A 24 -20.72 -20.32 16.51
C PHE A 24 -19.82 -19.54 15.57
N ALA A 25 -19.97 -18.23 15.54
CA ALA A 25 -18.98 -17.35 14.93
C ALA A 25 -17.66 -17.65 15.66
N HIS A 26 -16.80 -18.43 15.03
CA HIS A 26 -15.49 -18.71 15.59
C HIS A 26 -14.75 -17.37 15.67
N ALA A 27 -14.49 -16.91 16.89
CA ALA A 27 -13.55 -15.83 17.12
C ALA A 27 -12.20 -16.24 16.49
N GLU A 28 -11.55 -15.32 15.85
CA GLU A 28 -10.25 -15.58 15.22
C GLU A 28 -9.22 -15.92 16.31
N ASP A 29 -8.18 -16.70 15.95
CA ASP A 29 -7.12 -17.09 16.88
C ASP A 29 -6.54 -15.88 17.63
N ALA A 30 -6.25 -16.03 18.91
CA ALA A 30 -5.73 -14.95 19.75
C ALA A 30 -4.44 -14.33 19.21
N SER A 31 -3.61 -15.10 18.46
CA SER A 31 -2.42 -14.60 17.79
C SER A 31 -2.71 -13.62 16.67
N CYS A 32 -3.95 -13.62 16.14
CA CYS A 32 -4.40 -12.71 15.10
C CYS A 32 -4.86 -11.35 15.64
N ARG A 33 -5.06 -11.23 16.97
CA ARG A 33 -5.46 -9.95 17.57
C ARG A 33 -4.48 -8.82 17.26
N THR A 34 -3.20 -9.13 17.12
CA THR A 34 -2.17 -8.19 16.69
C THR A 34 -1.85 -8.39 15.21
N VAL A 35 -2.08 -7.38 14.38
CA VAL A 35 -1.66 -7.34 12.97
C VAL A 35 -0.43 -6.45 12.83
N ARG A 36 0.67 -7.02 12.35
CA ARG A 36 1.97 -6.34 12.26
C ARG A 36 2.20 -5.82 10.85
N PHE A 37 2.09 -4.51 10.70
CA PHE A 37 2.39 -3.80 9.46
C PHE A 37 3.84 -3.37 9.39
N VAL A 38 4.34 -3.21 8.19
CA VAL A 38 5.53 -2.42 7.91
C VAL A 38 5.16 -1.17 7.11
N ASP A 39 5.73 -0.04 7.53
CA ASP A 39 5.73 1.23 6.82
C ASP A 39 7.14 1.49 6.30
N ILE A 40 7.28 1.81 5.03
CA ILE A 40 8.58 2.06 4.40
C ILE A 40 9.02 3.52 4.61
N GLY A 41 8.13 4.35 5.17
CA GLY A 41 8.37 5.77 5.42
C GLY A 41 8.07 6.66 4.22
N TRP A 42 7.38 6.12 3.20
CA TRP A 42 6.81 6.91 2.11
C TRP A 42 5.41 7.39 2.49
N THR A 43 5.09 8.62 2.15
CA THR A 43 3.84 9.24 2.61
C THR A 43 2.58 8.48 2.16
N ASP A 44 2.58 7.86 0.98
CA ASP A 44 1.51 7.00 0.49
C ASP A 44 1.33 5.75 1.36
N ILE A 45 2.43 5.05 1.68
CA ILE A 45 2.40 3.82 2.49
C ILE A 45 2.12 4.13 3.97
N THR A 46 2.68 5.20 4.50
CA THR A 46 2.33 5.71 5.84
C THR A 46 0.83 5.99 5.93
N SER A 47 0.27 6.63 4.92
CA SER A 47 -1.14 7.02 4.88
C SER A 47 -2.07 5.80 4.73
N THR A 48 -1.80 4.90 3.80
CA THR A 48 -2.62 3.69 3.57
C THR A 48 -2.51 2.71 4.72
N THR A 49 -1.33 2.59 5.35
CA THR A 49 -1.12 1.78 6.56
C THR A 49 -1.90 2.34 7.75
N ALA A 50 -1.91 3.66 7.94
CA ALA A 50 -2.70 4.30 8.97
C ALA A 50 -4.21 4.10 8.75
N LEU A 51 -4.65 4.20 7.49
CA LEU A 51 -6.05 3.97 7.11
C LEU A 51 -6.49 2.54 7.44
N ALA A 52 -5.69 1.52 7.04
CA ALA A 52 -5.95 0.14 7.37
C ALA A 52 -5.91 -0.10 8.89
N SER A 53 -4.98 0.54 9.60
CA SER A 53 -4.87 0.43 11.06
C SER A 53 -6.12 0.95 11.78
N VAL A 54 -6.63 2.11 11.38
CA VAL A 54 -7.88 2.69 11.94
C VAL A 54 -9.07 1.75 11.76
N VAL A 55 -9.18 1.11 10.60
CA VAL A 55 -10.25 0.13 10.36
C VAL A 55 -10.05 -1.13 11.23
N PHE A 56 -8.83 -1.63 11.37
CA PHE A 56 -8.52 -2.75 12.28
C PHE A 56 -8.85 -2.43 13.74
N GLU A 57 -8.57 -1.21 14.22
CA GLU A 57 -8.97 -0.78 15.56
C GLU A 57 -10.48 -0.83 15.73
N GLY A 58 -11.24 -0.36 14.75
CA GLY A 58 -12.71 -0.45 14.74
C GLY A 58 -13.24 -1.89 14.69
N LEU A 59 -12.47 -2.82 14.12
CA LEU A 59 -12.77 -4.26 14.16
C LEU A 59 -12.34 -4.94 15.46
N GLY A 60 -11.70 -4.23 16.40
CA GLY A 60 -11.23 -4.75 17.69
C GLY A 60 -9.86 -5.42 17.67
N TYR A 61 -9.10 -5.26 16.59
CA TYR A 61 -7.70 -5.68 16.51
C TYR A 61 -6.75 -4.63 17.09
N ALA A 62 -5.50 -5.03 17.33
CA ALA A 62 -4.42 -4.16 17.79
C ALA A 62 -3.32 -4.07 16.71
N PRO A 63 -3.48 -3.22 15.69
CA PRO A 63 -2.46 -3.07 14.67
C PRO A 63 -1.17 -2.48 15.26
N ARG A 64 -0.03 -2.95 14.75
CA ARG A 64 1.31 -2.47 15.10
C ARG A 64 2.08 -2.18 13.83
N THR A 65 2.62 -0.99 13.72
CA THR A 65 3.42 -0.56 12.56
C THR A 65 4.87 -0.41 12.94
N THR A 66 5.75 -1.01 12.15
CA THR A 66 7.21 -0.87 12.25
C THR A 66 7.70 -0.12 11.02
N VAL A 67 8.50 0.91 11.20
CA VAL A 67 9.14 1.61 10.07
C VAL A 67 10.42 0.86 9.70
N ALA A 68 10.56 0.47 8.43
CA ALA A 68 11.73 -0.27 7.96
C ALA A 68 11.97 -0.06 6.46
N SER A 69 13.22 -0.20 6.01
CA SER A 69 13.58 -0.16 4.58
C SER A 69 13.00 -1.37 3.83
N VAL A 70 12.91 -1.28 2.49
CA VAL A 70 12.42 -2.37 1.64
C VAL A 70 13.11 -3.72 1.91
N PRO A 71 14.46 -3.82 1.99
CA PRO A 71 15.11 -5.09 2.29
C PRO A 71 14.75 -5.67 3.66
N ILE A 72 14.65 -4.82 4.70
CA ILE A 72 14.27 -5.24 6.05
C ILE A 72 12.80 -5.67 6.07
N SER A 73 11.92 -4.99 5.34
CA SER A 73 10.51 -5.34 5.22
C SER A 73 10.33 -6.74 4.61
N LEU A 74 11.06 -7.04 3.53
CA LEU A 74 11.02 -8.36 2.88
C LEU A 74 11.57 -9.47 3.79
N ALA A 75 12.67 -9.21 4.49
CA ALA A 75 13.21 -10.15 5.49
C ALA A 75 12.22 -10.39 6.65
N GLY A 76 11.55 -9.33 7.11
CA GLY A 76 10.54 -9.41 8.18
C GLY A 76 9.29 -10.20 7.76
N LEU A 77 8.81 -10.04 6.51
CA LEU A 77 7.73 -10.87 5.95
C LEU A 77 8.16 -12.34 5.86
N LYS A 78 9.36 -12.62 5.33
CA LYS A 78 9.91 -13.98 5.21
C LYS A 78 10.05 -14.65 6.57
N SER A 79 10.54 -13.93 7.58
CA SER A 79 10.70 -14.46 8.96
C SER A 79 9.42 -14.42 9.79
N LYS A 80 8.30 -13.98 9.20
CA LYS A 80 6.99 -13.85 9.84
C LYS A 80 6.96 -12.90 11.05
N GLN A 81 7.91 -12.00 11.15
CA GLN A 81 7.90 -10.90 12.12
C GLN A 81 6.98 -9.75 11.68
N ILE A 82 6.70 -9.65 10.39
CA ILE A 82 5.76 -8.74 9.75
C ILE A 82 4.65 -9.58 9.12
N ASP A 83 3.40 -9.12 9.23
CA ASP A 83 2.25 -9.78 8.62
C ASP A 83 1.92 -9.19 7.25
N VAL A 84 1.95 -7.85 7.12
CA VAL A 84 1.42 -7.13 5.97
C VAL A 84 2.34 -5.98 5.57
N SER A 85 2.55 -5.81 4.27
CA SER A 85 3.11 -4.61 3.62
C SER A 85 2.17 -4.18 2.51
N LEU A 86 1.77 -2.91 2.49
CA LEU A 86 0.85 -2.36 1.49
C LEU A 86 1.56 -1.72 0.29
N GLY A 87 2.90 -1.74 0.26
CA GLY A 87 3.72 -0.91 -0.61
C GLY A 87 4.64 -1.66 -1.57
N TYR A 88 4.20 -2.73 -2.21
CA TYR A 88 4.98 -3.35 -3.30
C TYR A 88 4.71 -2.64 -4.61
N TRP A 89 5.53 -1.68 -4.99
CA TRP A 89 5.48 -0.93 -6.24
C TRP A 89 6.08 -1.75 -7.40
N TRP A 90 5.23 -2.39 -8.19
CA TRP A 90 5.63 -3.11 -9.40
C TRP A 90 5.51 -2.20 -10.63
N PRO A 91 6.48 -2.17 -11.58
CA PRO A 91 7.66 -3.06 -11.69
C PRO A 91 8.92 -2.53 -10.98
N VAL A 92 8.87 -1.38 -10.33
CA VAL A 92 10.08 -0.73 -9.76
C VAL A 92 10.80 -1.64 -8.78
N GLN A 93 10.06 -2.30 -7.88
CA GLN A 93 10.62 -3.21 -6.86
C GLN A 93 10.70 -4.68 -7.31
N GLN A 94 10.32 -5.01 -8.54
CA GLN A 94 10.22 -6.40 -9.01
C GLN A 94 11.50 -7.19 -8.70
N LYS A 95 12.67 -6.65 -9.05
CA LYS A 95 13.96 -7.32 -8.83
C LYS A 95 14.24 -7.66 -7.36
N ALA A 96 13.77 -6.83 -6.43
CA ALA A 96 13.96 -7.06 -5.00
C ALA A 96 12.96 -8.08 -4.45
N VAL A 97 11.73 -8.10 -4.95
CA VAL A 97 10.62 -8.91 -4.41
C VAL A 97 10.55 -10.29 -5.04
N GLU A 98 10.82 -10.41 -6.35
CA GLU A 98 10.64 -11.65 -7.12
C GLU A 98 11.36 -12.87 -6.52
N PRO A 99 12.62 -12.80 -6.03
CA PRO A 99 13.27 -13.94 -5.40
C PRO A 99 12.53 -14.51 -4.19
N PHE A 100 11.82 -13.65 -3.43
CA PHE A 100 11.02 -14.09 -2.29
C PHE A 100 9.71 -14.76 -2.73
N LEU A 101 9.10 -14.28 -3.83
CA LEU A 101 7.89 -14.89 -4.41
C LEU A 101 8.20 -16.25 -5.04
N GLU A 102 9.30 -16.37 -5.81
CA GLU A 102 9.77 -17.62 -6.40
C GLU A 102 10.06 -18.69 -5.35
N GLN A 103 10.70 -18.29 -4.24
CA GLN A 103 10.96 -19.16 -3.08
C GLN A 103 9.69 -19.44 -2.27
N LYS A 104 8.55 -18.85 -2.62
CA LYS A 104 7.30 -18.92 -1.86
C LYS A 104 7.49 -18.57 -0.37
N SER A 105 8.41 -17.66 -0.09
CA SER A 105 8.73 -17.19 1.27
C SER A 105 7.89 -16.01 1.72
N ILE A 106 7.25 -15.33 0.78
CA ILE A 106 6.21 -14.31 0.98
C ILE A 106 5.08 -14.53 -0.03
N GLN A 107 3.96 -13.84 0.16
CA GLN A 107 2.80 -13.93 -0.71
C GLN A 107 2.42 -12.54 -1.24
N LYS A 108 2.17 -12.45 -2.55
CA LYS A 108 1.59 -11.26 -3.21
C LYS A 108 0.09 -11.46 -3.36
N LEU A 109 -0.71 -10.49 -2.94
CA LEU A 109 -2.15 -10.53 -3.10
C LEU A 109 -2.57 -9.94 -4.46
N GLU A 110 -3.54 -10.60 -5.09
CA GLU A 110 -4.19 -10.15 -6.32
C GLU A 110 -5.66 -9.78 -6.05
N PRO A 111 -6.22 -8.82 -6.76
CA PRO A 111 -5.56 -7.86 -7.65
C PRO A 111 -4.76 -6.80 -6.87
N PRO A 112 -4.00 -5.91 -7.53
CA PRO A 112 -3.25 -4.84 -6.87
C PRO A 112 -4.17 -3.99 -5.99
N ASN A 113 -3.64 -3.46 -4.90
CA ASN A 113 -4.38 -2.55 -4.02
C ASN A 113 -4.50 -1.14 -4.61
N LEU A 114 -3.55 -0.75 -5.49
CA LEU A 114 -3.61 0.49 -6.26
C LEU A 114 -3.21 0.23 -7.72
N SER A 115 -3.96 0.80 -8.66
CA SER A 115 -3.66 0.85 -10.09
C SER A 115 -3.61 2.30 -10.58
N GLY A 116 -2.94 2.54 -11.73
CA GLY A 116 -2.79 3.87 -12.29
C GLY A 116 -1.71 4.72 -11.63
N ALA A 117 -0.84 4.10 -10.84
CA ALA A 117 0.34 4.73 -10.27
C ALA A 117 1.43 4.92 -11.34
N LYS A 118 2.41 5.79 -11.05
CA LYS A 118 3.62 6.00 -11.88
C LYS A 118 4.81 6.23 -10.96
N ALA A 119 6.00 5.83 -11.40
CA ALA A 119 7.26 6.14 -10.72
C ALA A 119 8.40 6.19 -11.73
N THR A 120 8.99 7.37 -11.93
CA THR A 120 10.10 7.59 -12.87
C THR A 120 10.78 8.93 -12.59
N LEU A 121 11.76 9.33 -13.40
CA LEU A 121 12.37 10.64 -13.28
C LEU A 121 11.44 11.76 -13.74
N ALA A 122 11.48 12.86 -13.01
CA ALA A 122 10.67 14.05 -13.25
C ALA A 122 11.52 15.32 -13.14
N VAL A 123 11.02 16.39 -13.74
CA VAL A 123 11.56 17.75 -13.65
C VAL A 123 10.42 18.74 -13.41
N PRO A 124 10.67 19.94 -12.85
CA PRO A 124 9.68 21.00 -12.82
C PRO A 124 9.27 21.44 -14.24
N SER A 125 8.02 21.88 -14.40
CA SER A 125 7.47 22.25 -15.73
C SER A 125 8.32 23.28 -16.47
N TYR A 126 8.89 24.26 -15.78
CA TYR A 126 9.76 25.25 -16.42
C TYR A 126 11.06 24.63 -16.98
N ALA A 127 11.61 23.59 -16.37
CA ALA A 127 12.76 22.86 -16.89
C ALA A 127 12.37 21.95 -18.07
N TYR A 128 11.17 21.36 -18.00
CA TYR A 128 10.60 20.62 -19.12
C TYR A 128 10.39 21.52 -20.35
N ASP A 129 9.83 22.71 -20.15
CA ASP A 129 9.59 23.70 -21.20
C ASP A 129 10.91 24.23 -21.78
N ALA A 130 11.98 24.29 -20.96
CA ALA A 130 13.33 24.65 -21.39
C ALA A 130 14.06 23.54 -22.18
N GLY A 131 13.46 22.36 -22.34
CA GLY A 131 13.98 21.31 -23.22
C GLY A 131 14.36 19.99 -22.55
N ILE A 132 14.27 19.86 -21.21
CA ILE A 132 14.52 18.59 -20.50
C ILE A 132 13.25 17.74 -20.52
N LYS A 133 13.00 17.02 -21.64
CA LYS A 133 11.75 16.29 -21.88
C LYS A 133 11.91 14.78 -21.84
N THR A 134 13.15 14.29 -22.04
CA THR A 134 13.45 12.86 -22.10
C THR A 134 14.64 12.53 -21.23
N PHE A 135 14.83 11.25 -20.93
CA PHE A 135 16.04 10.77 -20.24
C PHE A 135 17.32 11.15 -20.97
N ALA A 136 17.33 11.15 -22.31
CA ALA A 136 18.48 11.55 -23.12
C ALA A 136 18.79 13.06 -23.05
N ASP A 137 17.82 13.88 -22.68
CA ASP A 137 18.04 15.32 -22.54
C ASP A 137 18.77 15.66 -21.23
N ILE A 138 18.67 14.81 -20.21
CA ILE A 138 19.31 15.05 -18.91
C ILE A 138 20.82 15.31 -19.09
N ALA A 139 21.50 14.48 -19.90
CA ALA A 139 22.95 14.62 -20.14
C ALA A 139 23.31 15.91 -20.85
N LYS A 140 22.44 16.42 -21.75
CA LYS A 140 22.66 17.68 -22.48
C LYS A 140 22.59 18.91 -21.56
N HIS A 141 21.87 18.81 -20.45
CA HIS A 141 21.70 19.89 -19.46
C HIS A 141 22.50 19.64 -18.17
N ARG A 142 23.61 18.86 -18.30
CA ARG A 142 24.42 18.45 -17.15
C ARG A 142 24.86 19.60 -16.25
N ASP A 143 25.35 20.69 -16.84
CA ASP A 143 25.90 21.81 -16.08
C ASP A 143 24.79 22.59 -15.34
N GLU A 144 23.63 22.77 -15.99
CA GLU A 144 22.45 23.40 -15.39
C GLU A 144 21.89 22.56 -14.23
N LEU A 145 21.95 21.22 -14.35
CA LEU A 145 21.52 20.25 -13.34
C LEU A 145 22.57 19.98 -12.27
N GLY A 146 23.76 20.59 -12.38
CA GLY A 146 24.88 20.34 -11.49
C GLY A 146 25.36 18.88 -11.50
N GLY A 147 25.12 18.15 -12.59
CA GLY A 147 25.45 16.72 -12.71
C GLY A 147 24.81 15.85 -11.64
N THR A 148 23.61 16.17 -11.19
CA THR A 148 22.99 15.53 -10.02
C THR A 148 21.58 15.06 -10.33
N ILE A 149 21.25 13.83 -9.86
CA ILE A 149 19.89 13.27 -9.82
C ILE A 149 19.52 13.05 -8.36
N TYR A 150 18.35 13.53 -7.94
CA TYR A 150 17.90 13.39 -6.57
C TYR A 150 16.98 12.18 -6.42
N GLY A 151 17.39 11.26 -5.57
CA GLY A 151 16.65 10.06 -5.18
C GLY A 151 16.06 10.17 -3.78
N ILE A 152 15.54 9.05 -3.33
CA ILE A 152 14.94 8.87 -2.00
C ILE A 152 15.91 8.11 -1.07
N GLU A 153 15.41 7.35 -0.10
CA GLU A 153 16.26 6.70 0.90
C GLU A 153 17.22 5.66 0.30
N PRO A 154 18.40 5.49 0.90
CA PRO A 154 19.33 4.42 0.54
C PRO A 154 18.67 3.04 0.60
N GLY A 155 18.97 2.21 -0.39
CA GLY A 155 18.42 0.86 -0.50
C GLY A 155 17.06 0.80 -1.18
N SER A 156 16.49 1.92 -1.65
CA SER A 156 15.28 1.90 -2.47
C SER A 156 15.59 1.30 -3.86
N SER A 157 14.62 0.55 -4.40
CA SER A 157 14.77 -0.05 -5.74
C SER A 157 14.85 0.99 -6.86
N ALA A 158 14.22 2.16 -6.67
CA ALA A 158 14.30 3.26 -7.62
C ALA A 158 15.71 3.86 -7.67
N ASN A 159 16.33 4.13 -6.51
CA ASN A 159 17.71 4.57 -6.44
C ASN A 159 18.66 3.56 -7.10
N ALA A 160 18.47 2.26 -6.85
CA ALA A 160 19.28 1.22 -7.48
C ALA A 160 19.18 1.23 -9.01
N LYS A 161 18.00 1.54 -9.58
CA LYS A 161 17.80 1.72 -11.02
C LYS A 161 18.53 2.96 -11.53
N ILE A 162 18.43 4.10 -10.83
CA ILE A 162 19.12 5.35 -11.20
C ILE A 162 20.64 5.13 -11.14
N GLN A 163 21.16 4.53 -10.07
CA GLN A 163 22.59 4.26 -9.94
C GLN A 163 23.08 3.36 -11.06
N LYS A 164 22.32 2.32 -11.41
CA LYS A 164 22.66 1.44 -12.54
C LYS A 164 22.72 2.20 -13.88
N MET A 165 21.84 3.16 -14.14
CA MET A 165 21.92 4.00 -15.33
C MET A 165 23.20 4.82 -15.35
N ILE A 166 23.60 5.39 -14.22
CA ILE A 166 24.83 6.16 -14.05
C ILE A 166 26.05 5.27 -14.29
N ASP A 167 26.14 4.12 -13.62
CA ASP A 167 27.26 3.18 -13.69
C ASP A 167 27.48 2.67 -15.13
N ASN A 168 26.39 2.44 -15.86
CA ASN A 168 26.42 1.94 -17.24
C ASN A 168 26.49 3.06 -18.30
N ASN A 169 26.62 4.32 -17.88
CA ASN A 169 26.52 5.48 -18.77
C ASN A 169 25.28 5.47 -19.69
N GLN A 170 24.17 4.88 -19.21
CA GLN A 170 22.91 4.84 -19.97
C GLN A 170 22.38 6.28 -20.09
N PHE A 171 21.88 6.64 -21.25
CA PHE A 171 21.45 8.03 -21.62
C PHE A 171 22.54 9.09 -21.46
N GLY A 172 23.83 8.71 -21.41
CA GLY A 172 24.95 9.64 -21.20
C GLY A 172 25.13 10.10 -19.75
N LEU A 173 24.57 9.36 -18.77
CA LEU A 173 24.54 9.76 -17.36
C LEU A 173 25.78 9.39 -16.55
N GLY A 174 26.83 8.80 -17.14
CA GLY A 174 28.03 8.36 -16.43
C GLY A 174 28.80 9.45 -15.65
N GLY A 175 28.56 10.72 -15.97
CA GLY A 175 29.12 11.86 -15.23
C GLY A 175 28.21 12.42 -14.13
N PHE A 176 27.05 11.84 -13.90
CA PHE A 176 26.10 12.27 -12.87
C PHE A 176 26.36 11.59 -11.53
N LYS A 177 25.79 12.18 -10.48
CA LYS A 177 25.76 11.62 -9.14
C LYS A 177 24.31 11.45 -8.67
N LEU A 178 24.03 10.31 -8.07
CA LEU A 178 22.80 10.13 -7.33
C LEU A 178 22.96 10.71 -5.92
N VAL A 179 22.06 11.62 -5.52
CA VAL A 179 21.97 12.09 -4.14
C VAL A 179 20.83 11.38 -3.47
N GLU A 180 21.17 10.49 -2.55
CA GLU A 180 20.21 9.76 -1.74
C GLU A 180 19.90 10.53 -0.46
N SER A 181 18.61 10.51 -0.03
CA SER A 181 18.19 11.13 1.22
C SER A 181 17.01 10.37 1.81
N SER A 182 15.89 11.01 1.97
CA SER A 182 14.57 10.43 2.22
C SER A 182 13.58 11.12 1.29
N GLU A 183 12.34 10.62 1.18
CA GLU A 183 11.28 11.36 0.49
C GLU A 183 11.23 12.82 0.96
N ALA A 184 11.13 13.03 2.27
CA ALA A 184 11.06 14.39 2.83
C ALA A 184 12.31 15.24 2.52
N GLY A 185 13.50 14.67 2.58
CA GLY A 185 14.77 15.34 2.26
C GLY A 185 14.84 15.73 0.78
N MET A 186 14.47 14.81 -0.10
CA MET A 186 14.41 15.05 -1.54
C MET A 186 13.40 16.17 -1.85
N LEU A 187 12.19 16.11 -1.29
CA LEU A 187 11.15 17.13 -1.50
C LEU A 187 11.55 18.53 -1.01
N VAL A 188 12.29 18.62 0.11
CA VAL A 188 12.83 19.91 0.59
C VAL A 188 13.82 20.49 -0.41
N THR A 189 14.72 19.65 -0.94
CA THR A 189 15.75 20.07 -1.90
C THR A 189 15.13 20.49 -3.23
N VAL A 190 14.24 19.66 -3.77
CA VAL A 190 13.51 19.95 -5.02
C VAL A 190 12.64 21.20 -4.86
N GLY A 191 11.90 21.31 -3.75
CA GLY A 191 11.07 22.49 -3.46
C GLY A 191 11.86 23.78 -3.38
N ARG A 192 13.10 23.74 -2.88
CA ARG A 192 14.02 24.89 -2.92
C ARG A 192 14.38 25.25 -4.35
N ALA A 193 14.83 24.27 -5.16
CA ALA A 193 15.16 24.48 -6.56
C ALA A 193 13.97 25.06 -7.34
N VAL A 194 12.77 24.57 -7.10
CA VAL A 194 11.54 25.08 -7.71
C VAL A 194 11.29 26.56 -7.38
N ARG A 195 11.44 26.95 -6.12
CA ARG A 195 11.29 28.37 -5.71
C ARG A 195 12.34 29.27 -6.36
N GLU A 196 13.55 28.77 -6.52
CA GLU A 196 14.67 29.49 -7.13
C GLU A 196 14.68 29.39 -8.66
N LYS A 197 13.72 28.70 -9.27
CA LYS A 197 13.66 28.43 -10.72
C LYS A 197 14.90 27.74 -11.28
N LYS A 198 15.62 26.97 -10.46
CA LYS A 198 16.77 26.18 -10.85
C LYS A 198 16.32 24.85 -11.42
N PRO A 199 16.84 24.40 -12.59
CA PRO A 199 16.56 23.08 -13.09
C PRO A 199 17.00 22.00 -12.09
N VAL A 200 16.17 20.97 -11.94
CA VAL A 200 16.43 19.84 -11.06
C VAL A 200 15.77 18.59 -11.64
N VAL A 201 16.47 17.46 -11.61
CA VAL A 201 15.94 16.15 -11.97
C VAL A 201 15.91 15.26 -10.74
N PHE A 202 14.79 14.58 -10.53
CA PHE A 202 14.56 13.81 -9.32
C PHE A 202 13.60 12.65 -9.58
N LEU A 203 13.55 11.69 -8.65
CA LEU A 203 12.55 10.64 -8.67
C LEU A 203 11.19 11.23 -8.31
N GLY A 204 10.24 11.14 -9.25
CA GLY A 204 8.84 11.51 -9.03
C GLY A 204 7.92 10.28 -9.08
N TRP A 205 6.77 10.35 -8.43
CA TRP A 205 5.73 9.31 -8.51
C TRP A 205 4.33 9.88 -8.33
N GLU A 206 3.35 9.10 -8.76
CA GLU A 206 1.93 9.40 -8.65
C GLU A 206 1.21 8.15 -8.10
N PRO A 207 0.32 8.28 -7.10
CA PRO A 207 -0.16 9.53 -6.48
C PRO A 207 0.86 10.17 -5.54
N HIS A 208 0.98 11.48 -5.59
CA HIS A 208 1.70 12.26 -4.59
C HIS A 208 1.38 13.77 -4.75
N PRO A 209 1.15 14.52 -3.67
CA PRO A 209 0.86 15.95 -3.73
C PRO A 209 1.92 16.81 -4.41
N MET A 210 3.19 16.36 -4.48
CA MET A 210 4.25 17.06 -5.21
C MET A 210 3.90 17.35 -6.68
N ASN A 211 3.11 16.49 -7.31
CA ASN A 211 2.69 16.65 -8.71
C ASN A 211 1.97 17.98 -8.93
N ILE A 212 1.13 18.37 -7.98
CA ILE A 212 0.35 19.62 -8.02
C ILE A 212 1.15 20.77 -7.43
N GLN A 213 1.79 20.58 -6.28
CA GLN A 213 2.49 21.62 -5.54
C GLN A 213 3.71 22.17 -6.27
N MET A 214 4.44 21.30 -6.99
CA MET A 214 5.70 21.65 -7.67
C MET A 214 5.53 21.78 -9.18
N LYS A 215 4.34 21.44 -9.72
CA LYS A 215 4.05 21.44 -11.17
C LYS A 215 5.16 20.71 -11.93
N ILE A 216 5.22 19.39 -11.76
CA ILE A 216 6.24 18.54 -12.35
C ILE A 216 5.76 17.88 -13.65
N ASN A 217 6.72 17.51 -14.50
CA ASN A 217 6.52 16.67 -15.67
C ASN A 217 7.42 15.44 -15.58
N TYR A 218 6.88 14.28 -15.92
CA TYR A 218 7.64 13.05 -16.06
C TYR A 218 8.40 13.02 -17.38
N LEU A 219 9.61 12.47 -17.36
CA LEU A 219 10.46 12.38 -18.52
C LEU A 219 10.15 11.13 -19.37
N ALA A 220 10.08 11.30 -20.68
CA ALA A 220 9.90 10.21 -21.62
C ALA A 220 11.21 9.43 -21.86
N GLY A 221 11.10 8.21 -22.43
CA GLY A 221 12.25 7.39 -22.85
C GLY A 221 12.94 6.64 -21.72
N GLY A 222 12.30 6.53 -20.54
CA GLY A 222 12.77 5.72 -19.41
C GLY A 222 12.14 4.33 -19.31
N ASP A 223 11.41 3.88 -20.32
CA ASP A 223 10.54 2.70 -20.29
C ASP A 223 11.29 1.40 -19.96
N GLU A 224 12.52 1.26 -20.50
CA GLU A 224 13.38 0.09 -20.23
C GLU A 224 13.83 0.00 -18.75
N VAL A 225 13.80 1.13 -18.04
CA VAL A 225 14.28 1.21 -16.65
C VAL A 225 13.12 1.18 -15.67
N PHE A 226 12.12 2.04 -15.87
CA PHE A 226 11.03 2.24 -14.92
C PHE A 226 9.72 1.55 -15.32
N GLY A 227 9.60 1.10 -16.56
CA GLY A 227 8.39 0.55 -17.14
C GLY A 227 7.73 1.48 -18.16
N PRO A 228 6.78 0.99 -18.96
CA PRO A 228 6.12 1.74 -20.02
C PRO A 228 5.29 2.90 -19.48
N ASN A 229 4.83 3.77 -20.39
CA ASN A 229 3.89 4.85 -20.09
C ASN A 229 4.37 5.77 -18.94
N TYR A 230 5.62 6.23 -18.99
CA TYR A 230 6.23 7.06 -17.95
C TYR A 230 6.30 6.36 -16.59
N GLY A 231 6.72 5.09 -16.60
CA GLY A 231 6.87 4.30 -15.39
C GLY A 231 5.52 3.92 -14.75
N GLU A 232 4.54 3.54 -15.59
CA GLU A 232 3.26 3.01 -15.10
C GLU A 232 3.51 1.91 -14.07
N ALA A 233 2.85 2.03 -12.94
CA ALA A 233 3.04 1.15 -11.80
C ALA A 233 1.71 0.66 -11.22
N ARG A 234 1.80 -0.48 -10.54
CA ARG A 234 0.74 -1.04 -9.70
C ARG A 234 1.32 -1.29 -8.33
N VAL A 235 0.54 -1.02 -7.30
CA VAL A 235 0.97 -1.32 -5.93
C VAL A 235 0.23 -2.55 -5.44
N TYR A 236 0.97 -3.50 -4.88
CA TYR A 236 0.41 -4.74 -4.37
C TYR A 236 0.61 -4.84 -2.86
N THR A 237 -0.29 -5.57 -2.24
CA THR A 237 -0.13 -6.02 -0.86
C THR A 237 0.74 -7.27 -0.82
N LEU A 238 1.74 -7.26 0.04
CA LEU A 238 2.51 -8.45 0.39
C LEU A 238 2.14 -8.92 1.79
N THR A 239 2.10 -10.23 2.00
CA THR A 239 1.93 -10.84 3.31
C THR A 239 3.00 -11.91 3.57
N ASN A 240 3.22 -12.26 4.82
CA ASN A 240 3.90 -13.51 5.10
C ASN A 240 3.02 -14.70 4.69
N THR A 241 3.61 -15.86 4.56
CA THR A 241 2.99 -17.02 3.89
C THR A 241 1.84 -17.66 4.65
N ASP A 242 1.74 -17.48 5.97
CA ASP A 242 0.69 -18.08 6.79
C ASP A 242 -0.37 -17.07 7.27
N PHE A 243 -0.19 -15.78 6.99
CA PHE A 243 -1.10 -14.76 7.51
C PHE A 243 -2.56 -14.99 7.10
N LEU A 244 -2.82 -15.28 5.83
CA LEU A 244 -4.19 -15.47 5.33
C LEU A 244 -4.85 -16.75 5.86
N THR A 245 -4.07 -17.80 6.12
CA THR A 245 -4.59 -19.08 6.65
C THR A 245 -4.71 -19.06 8.17
N ARG A 246 -3.77 -18.44 8.85
CA ARG A 246 -3.76 -18.28 10.30
C ARG A 246 -4.82 -17.29 10.78
N CYS A 247 -4.98 -16.17 10.03
CA CYS A 247 -5.86 -15.06 10.38
C CYS A 247 -6.83 -14.76 9.22
N PRO A 248 -7.78 -15.65 8.91
CA PRO A 248 -8.59 -15.58 7.72
C PRO A 248 -9.50 -14.35 7.67
N ASN A 249 -9.98 -13.86 8.81
CA ASN A 249 -10.81 -12.67 8.86
C ASN A 249 -10.00 -11.38 8.68
N ALA A 250 -8.88 -11.24 9.39
CA ALA A 250 -7.93 -10.15 9.18
C ALA A 250 -7.38 -10.18 7.75
N GLY A 251 -7.04 -11.37 7.25
CA GLY A 251 -6.58 -11.58 5.88
C GLY A 251 -7.62 -11.19 4.83
N LYS A 252 -8.90 -11.46 5.08
CA LYS A 252 -10.00 -11.06 4.21
C LYS A 252 -10.09 -9.53 4.09
N PHE A 253 -10.03 -8.81 5.21
CA PHE A 253 -10.02 -7.35 5.18
C PHE A 253 -8.82 -6.82 4.37
N VAL A 254 -7.61 -7.31 4.63
CA VAL A 254 -6.41 -6.90 3.88
C VAL A 254 -6.55 -7.21 2.38
N SER A 255 -7.14 -8.37 2.04
CA SER A 255 -7.39 -8.76 0.65
C SER A 255 -8.45 -7.91 -0.05
N ASN A 256 -9.36 -7.30 0.70
CA ASN A 256 -10.41 -6.42 0.16
C ASN A 256 -9.91 -4.98 -0.07
N LEU A 257 -8.78 -4.57 0.53
CA LEU A 257 -8.28 -3.20 0.41
C LEU A 257 -8.03 -2.82 -1.06
N ARG A 258 -8.65 -1.74 -1.50
CA ARG A 258 -8.41 -1.11 -2.80
C ARG A 258 -8.38 0.39 -2.60
N PHE A 259 -7.34 0.99 -3.12
CA PHE A 259 -7.12 2.43 -3.09
C PHE A 259 -7.28 3.01 -4.49
N THR A 260 -7.46 4.30 -4.57
CA THR A 260 -7.43 5.07 -5.81
C THR A 260 -6.40 6.18 -5.68
N THR A 261 -5.90 6.66 -6.79
CA THR A 261 -4.95 7.80 -6.80
C THR A 261 -5.56 9.05 -6.15
N ASP A 262 -6.86 9.29 -6.31
CA ASP A 262 -7.57 10.40 -5.66
C ASP A 262 -7.64 10.20 -4.13
N LEU A 263 -8.00 9.00 -3.66
CA LEU A 263 -8.01 8.67 -2.23
C LEU A 263 -6.64 8.95 -1.60
N GLU A 264 -5.58 8.40 -2.20
CA GLU A 264 -4.24 8.55 -1.65
C GLU A 264 -3.75 10.00 -1.67
N ASN A 265 -3.97 10.74 -2.76
CA ASN A 265 -3.63 12.17 -2.82
C ASN A 265 -4.33 12.98 -1.71
N ARG A 266 -5.63 12.73 -1.45
CA ARG A 266 -6.39 13.40 -0.39
C ARG A 266 -5.89 13.02 0.99
N LEU A 267 -5.54 11.76 1.19
CA LEU A 267 -5.07 11.24 2.46
C LEU A 267 -3.65 11.69 2.80
N MET A 268 -2.77 11.77 1.80
CA MET A 268 -1.38 12.24 1.98
C MET A 268 -1.27 13.73 2.29
N GLN A 269 -2.17 14.57 1.75
CA GLN A 269 -2.07 16.02 1.91
C GLN A 269 -2.01 16.47 3.38
N PRO A 270 -2.91 16.06 4.29
CA PRO A 270 -2.80 16.42 5.71
C PRO A 270 -1.55 15.82 6.38
N VAL A 271 -1.15 14.59 6.01
CA VAL A 271 0.07 13.96 6.56
C VAL A 271 1.32 14.77 6.19
N MET A 272 1.43 15.24 4.95
CA MET A 272 2.51 16.13 4.52
C MET A 272 2.47 17.49 5.27
N ASN A 273 1.29 17.95 5.66
CA ASN A 273 1.10 19.12 6.50
C ASN A 273 1.35 18.85 8.00
N LYS A 274 1.94 17.68 8.35
CA LYS A 274 2.31 17.26 9.71
C LYS A 274 1.14 16.87 10.61
N GLU A 275 -0.03 16.60 10.05
CA GLU A 275 -1.10 15.93 10.78
C GLU A 275 -0.70 14.47 11.05
N ARG A 276 -1.13 13.94 12.20
CA ARG A 276 -0.89 12.54 12.53
C ARG A 276 -1.61 11.63 11.53
N PRO A 277 -0.94 10.63 10.94
CA PRO A 277 -1.53 9.78 9.89
C PRO A 277 -2.86 9.11 10.32
N GLN A 278 -2.97 8.68 11.59
CA GLN A 278 -4.19 8.08 12.13
C GLN A 278 -5.37 9.07 12.20
N GLU A 279 -5.10 10.34 12.53
CA GLU A 279 -6.15 11.36 12.57
C GLU A 279 -6.60 11.73 11.16
N ALA A 280 -5.66 11.89 10.24
CA ALA A 280 -5.97 12.08 8.81
C ALA A 280 -6.82 10.91 8.26
N ALA A 281 -6.46 9.67 8.60
CA ALA A 281 -7.20 8.48 8.22
C ALA A 281 -8.63 8.46 8.80
N LYS A 282 -8.80 8.78 10.09
CA LYS A 282 -10.12 8.89 10.74
C LYS A 282 -10.97 9.96 10.08
N ALA A 283 -10.39 11.14 9.83
CA ALA A 283 -11.09 12.25 9.18
C ALA A 283 -11.53 11.86 7.76
N TYR A 284 -10.65 11.21 7.01
CA TYR A 284 -10.98 10.72 5.66
C TYR A 284 -12.13 9.72 5.68
N LEU A 285 -12.09 8.70 6.56
CA LEU A 285 -13.14 7.67 6.66
C LEU A 285 -14.48 8.26 7.08
N LYS A 286 -14.50 9.29 7.92
CA LYS A 286 -15.73 10.02 8.28
C LYS A 286 -16.33 10.79 7.11
N GLN A 287 -15.50 11.35 6.24
CA GLN A 287 -15.94 12.10 5.06
C GLN A 287 -16.33 11.17 3.89
N HIS A 288 -15.74 9.97 3.83
CA HIS A 288 -15.92 9.01 2.76
C HIS A 288 -16.29 7.60 3.27
N PRO A 289 -17.36 7.46 4.09
CA PRO A 289 -17.70 6.20 4.74
C PRO A 289 -18.08 5.07 3.78
N GLN A 290 -18.43 5.39 2.53
CA GLN A 290 -18.79 4.42 1.49
C GLN A 290 -17.65 3.47 1.12
N VAL A 291 -16.39 3.84 1.34
CA VAL A 291 -15.24 2.95 1.06
C VAL A 291 -15.25 1.71 1.95
N LEU A 292 -15.83 1.84 3.16
CA LEU A 292 -15.94 0.76 4.13
C LEU A 292 -16.84 -0.38 3.64
N ASP A 293 -17.82 -0.12 2.81
CA ASP A 293 -18.78 -1.13 2.35
C ASP A 293 -18.06 -2.24 1.55
N ALA A 294 -17.17 -1.86 0.64
CA ALA A 294 -16.39 -2.81 -0.14
C ALA A 294 -15.28 -3.48 0.71
N TRP A 295 -14.57 -2.71 1.53
CA TRP A 295 -13.44 -3.22 2.32
C TRP A 295 -13.90 -4.20 3.41
N LEU A 296 -15.09 -3.99 3.97
CA LEU A 296 -15.65 -4.80 5.05
C LEU A 296 -16.66 -5.85 4.57
N ALA A 297 -16.77 -6.06 3.25
CA ALA A 297 -17.62 -7.10 2.70
C ALA A 297 -17.25 -8.48 3.26
N GLY A 298 -18.13 -9.04 4.11
CA GLY A 298 -17.97 -10.34 4.78
C GLY A 298 -16.84 -10.38 5.81
N VAL A 299 -16.35 -9.22 6.28
CA VAL A 299 -15.37 -9.09 7.38
C VAL A 299 -16.14 -8.98 8.70
N LYS A 300 -15.60 -9.65 9.73
CA LYS A 300 -16.14 -9.63 11.09
C LYS A 300 -15.21 -8.85 12.02
N THR A 301 -15.70 -8.49 13.20
CA THR A 301 -14.84 -8.07 14.31
C THR A 301 -14.00 -9.25 14.79
N VAL A 302 -12.96 -8.99 15.57
CA VAL A 302 -12.15 -10.03 16.22
C VAL A 302 -13.00 -10.99 17.08
N ASP A 303 -14.14 -10.50 17.59
CA ASP A 303 -15.09 -11.27 18.39
C ASP A 303 -16.22 -11.90 17.56
N GLY A 304 -16.15 -11.88 16.22
CA GLY A 304 -17.07 -12.53 15.30
C GLY A 304 -18.36 -11.75 14.97
N LYS A 305 -18.54 -10.51 15.43
CA LYS A 305 -19.66 -9.63 15.09
C LYS A 305 -19.50 -9.04 13.69
N ASP A 306 -20.56 -8.42 13.15
CA ASP A 306 -20.47 -7.73 11.86
C ASP A 306 -19.50 -6.54 11.90
N GLY A 307 -18.54 -6.56 10.97
CA GLY A 307 -17.46 -5.58 10.98
C GLY A 307 -17.89 -4.18 10.58
N LEU A 308 -18.76 -4.04 9.56
CA LEU A 308 -19.16 -2.73 9.06
C LEU A 308 -19.87 -1.86 10.13
N PRO A 309 -20.89 -2.36 10.86
CA PRO A 309 -21.50 -1.59 11.95
C PRO A 309 -20.52 -1.24 13.06
N ALA A 310 -19.63 -2.17 13.41
CA ALA A 310 -18.62 -1.95 14.46
C ALA A 310 -17.64 -0.83 14.09
N VAL A 311 -17.10 -0.83 12.86
CA VAL A 311 -16.20 0.21 12.38
C VAL A 311 -16.92 1.56 12.27
N ARG A 312 -18.15 1.59 11.76
CA ARG A 312 -18.96 2.83 11.74
C ARG A 312 -19.16 3.39 13.13
N GLN A 313 -19.55 2.56 14.10
CA GLN A 313 -19.69 2.98 15.50
C GLN A 313 -18.36 3.51 16.07
N TYR A 314 -17.24 2.83 15.81
CA TYR A 314 -15.91 3.28 16.23
C TYR A 314 -15.55 4.65 15.68
N LEU A 315 -15.95 4.93 14.45
CA LEU A 315 -15.73 6.23 13.79
C LEU A 315 -16.73 7.30 14.22
N GLY A 316 -17.81 6.95 14.91
CA GLY A 316 -18.91 7.87 15.26
C GLY A 316 -19.79 8.25 14.05
N LEU A 317 -20.10 7.26 13.20
CA LEU A 317 -20.92 7.36 12.00
C LEU A 317 -22.29 6.72 12.23
#